data_be5ef50ed01f2ea142a48a375dfd32db
#
_entry.id   be5ef50ed01f2ea142a48a375dfd32db
#
_cell.length_a   1.000
_cell.length_b   1.000
_cell.length_c   1.000
_cell.angle_alpha   90.00
_cell.angle_beta   90.00
_cell.angle_gamma   90.00
#
_symmetry.space_group_name_H-M   'P 1'
#
loop_
_entity.id
_entity.type
_entity.pdbx_description
1 polymer ?
#
loop_
_entity_poly.entity_id
_entity_poly.type
_entity_poly.pdbx_seq_one_letter_code
_entity_poly.pdbx_strand_id
1 'polypeptide(L)'
;MEPIYIIGNSDIASGLDGQETRIITLPSQSLRNDREFHDFLTSSLKGNVGVLVLDADMDRSLCLRLAKHVRLSVESLGTTALCPIILITELNPRSFLHPHGYHDDVDVLSTEGVYISRLAELGTVLPFCKPIKPENYVKGFLNRIQVAAPDELGGHDLANQWGASVMYRLACGGEIERGEYPEMELIKKDLYMKYVNASTQDLQTLLFRGKVADNMTERSIDAEGKKILLIDDRAQKGWEDTLKNIFVGYDVFDVISQEITEFEDYSYENQQKILFGEYDLYLLDLRLGGSKEEYIFRTEDFSGMKVLKKIKAVNKGRQVIMFTASNKAWNFKALLNPDAGANGYYIKESPSLKLPEYFSERNLSSFISDVNRCFERGYLTRYYSFINDISGHIEELRQKDIDSPYSRMLEEVYLQLQIAFNLADISSTPNMYKYAFIAAEQVLEIFASHLTEVNEAEKKMSVGFDQNRTQSQCRRQNGYLYHLTSNKETKERFSQFDRLSAIYLQLCRQLDDGMMHVTRQMIQIRNSFIHPVKQDESSQTITRSDMYYRKEVADAESLFAKDEMLHLLEELADKGVLYDHNGNLGIRMEVVNSQRGIELILMVLMSFYEAIKATRQN
;
A
#
# COMPACT_ATOMS: atom_id res chain seq x y z
N MET A 1 -5.22 -7.50 -50.55
CA MET A 1 -4.50 -8.53 -49.75
C MET A 1 -3.66 -7.78 -48.75
N GLU A 2 -3.53 -8.34 -47.54
CA GLU A 2 -2.60 -7.78 -46.55
C GLU A 2 -1.17 -8.01 -47.02
N PRO A 3 -0.21 -7.12 -46.70
CA PRO A 3 1.16 -7.19 -47.20
C PRO A 3 1.92 -8.42 -46.69
N ILE A 4 2.82 -8.92 -47.54
CA ILE A 4 3.76 -10.00 -47.20
C ILE A 4 5.01 -9.37 -46.63
N TYR A 5 5.40 -9.80 -45.43
CA TYR A 5 6.63 -9.36 -44.79
C TYR A 5 7.72 -10.43 -44.94
N ILE A 6 8.89 -10.03 -45.44
CA ILE A 6 10.03 -10.91 -45.66
C ILE A 6 11.16 -10.52 -44.73
N ILE A 7 11.58 -11.43 -43.87
CA ILE A 7 12.77 -11.27 -43.04
C ILE A 7 13.88 -12.14 -43.65
N GLY A 8 14.85 -11.51 -44.29
CA GLY A 8 15.93 -12.22 -44.98
C GLY A 8 16.40 -11.53 -46.26
N ASN A 9 16.78 -12.34 -47.27
CA ASN A 9 17.30 -11.86 -48.54
C ASN A 9 16.21 -11.20 -49.38
N SER A 10 16.54 -10.07 -50.03
CA SER A 10 15.68 -9.37 -50.97
C SER A 10 15.29 -10.20 -52.21
N ASP A 11 16.07 -11.20 -52.55
CA ASP A 11 15.85 -12.07 -53.70
C ASP A 11 14.53 -12.87 -53.59
N ILE A 12 14.07 -13.11 -52.36
CA ILE A 12 12.79 -13.78 -52.09
C ILE A 12 11.60 -12.97 -52.66
N ALA A 13 11.70 -11.65 -52.64
CA ALA A 13 10.65 -10.79 -53.19
C ALA A 13 10.46 -10.94 -54.71
N SER A 14 11.52 -11.33 -55.41
CA SER A 14 11.45 -11.55 -56.87
C SER A 14 10.56 -12.73 -57.27
N GLY A 15 10.30 -13.67 -56.36
CA GLY A 15 9.37 -14.79 -56.56
C GLY A 15 7.91 -14.46 -56.26
N LEU A 16 7.57 -13.19 -55.92
CA LEU A 16 6.23 -12.76 -55.46
C LEU A 16 5.65 -11.66 -56.36
N ASP A 17 5.79 -11.82 -57.69
CA ASP A 17 5.31 -10.84 -58.66
C ASP A 17 3.83 -10.45 -58.42
N GLY A 18 3.59 -9.13 -58.33
CA GLY A 18 2.24 -8.54 -58.23
C GLY A 18 1.67 -8.49 -56.81
N GLN A 19 2.46 -8.85 -55.76
CA GLN A 19 2.03 -8.76 -54.38
C GLN A 19 2.73 -7.61 -53.65
N GLU A 20 2.04 -6.97 -52.68
CA GLU A 20 2.66 -5.97 -51.82
C GLU A 20 3.62 -6.67 -50.84
N THR A 21 4.91 -6.43 -51.02
CA THR A 21 5.97 -7.03 -50.19
C THR A 21 6.71 -5.98 -49.40
N ARG A 22 7.04 -6.30 -48.15
CA ARG A 22 7.89 -5.47 -47.27
C ARG A 22 9.08 -6.28 -46.83
N ILE A 23 10.27 -5.84 -47.22
CA ILE A 23 11.52 -6.50 -46.88
C ILE A 23 12.06 -5.90 -45.57
N ILE A 24 12.34 -6.76 -44.62
CA ILE A 24 12.95 -6.42 -43.32
C ILE A 24 14.35 -7.03 -43.31
N THR A 25 15.33 -6.17 -43.19
CA THR A 25 16.73 -6.61 -43.08
C THR A 25 17.02 -7.01 -41.63
N LEU A 26 17.58 -8.18 -41.44
CA LEU A 26 18.11 -8.58 -40.15
C LEU A 26 19.20 -7.60 -39.70
N PRO A 27 19.27 -7.25 -38.42
CA PRO A 27 20.34 -6.41 -37.90
C PRO A 27 21.70 -7.07 -38.15
N SER A 28 22.71 -6.25 -38.43
CA SER A 28 24.09 -6.71 -38.72
C SER A 28 24.73 -7.47 -37.56
N GLN A 29 24.20 -7.33 -36.35
CA GLN A 29 24.49 -8.16 -35.19
C GLN A 29 23.36 -9.16 -35.03
N SER A 30 23.69 -10.44 -34.92
CA SER A 30 22.69 -11.48 -34.63
C SER A 30 21.96 -11.19 -33.32
N LEU A 31 20.62 -11.38 -33.33
CA LEU A 31 19.81 -11.29 -32.12
C LEU A 31 20.27 -12.34 -31.09
N ARG A 32 20.59 -11.93 -29.90
CA ARG A 32 21.27 -12.77 -28.89
C ARG A 32 20.40 -13.20 -27.72
N ASN A 33 19.37 -12.44 -27.43
CA ASN A 33 18.49 -12.66 -26.29
C ASN A 33 17.04 -12.31 -26.62
N ASP A 34 16.11 -12.76 -25.78
CA ASP A 34 14.68 -12.62 -26.01
C ASP A 34 14.23 -11.16 -26.11
N ARG A 35 14.89 -10.24 -25.43
CA ARG A 35 14.63 -8.81 -25.51
C ARG A 35 14.89 -8.28 -26.93
N GLU A 36 16.05 -8.61 -27.48
CA GLU A 36 16.42 -8.19 -28.84
C GLU A 36 15.45 -8.76 -29.89
N PHE A 37 15.02 -10.02 -29.72
CA PHE A 37 13.98 -10.63 -30.54
C PHE A 37 12.65 -9.87 -30.44
N HIS A 38 12.21 -9.57 -29.23
CA HIS A 38 10.96 -8.84 -29.01
C HIS A 38 11.01 -7.44 -29.63
N ASP A 39 12.06 -6.66 -29.34
CA ASP A 39 12.22 -5.29 -29.83
C ASP A 39 12.31 -5.24 -31.36
N PHE A 40 13.03 -6.20 -31.96
CA PHE A 40 13.12 -6.33 -33.40
C PHE A 40 11.75 -6.59 -34.02
N LEU A 41 10.98 -7.55 -33.51
CA LEU A 41 9.69 -7.91 -34.06
C LEU A 41 8.66 -6.78 -33.90
N THR A 42 8.56 -6.18 -32.74
CA THR A 42 7.59 -5.09 -32.46
C THR A 42 7.90 -3.81 -33.23
N SER A 43 9.20 -3.55 -33.49
CA SER A 43 9.60 -2.41 -34.33
C SER A 43 9.40 -2.66 -35.82
N SER A 44 9.55 -3.90 -36.27
CA SER A 44 9.54 -4.28 -37.70
C SER A 44 8.17 -4.68 -38.22
N LEU A 45 7.34 -5.38 -37.43
CA LEU A 45 6.02 -5.88 -37.82
C LEU A 45 4.93 -4.90 -37.41
N LYS A 46 4.94 -3.71 -38.02
CA LYS A 46 3.92 -2.67 -37.75
C LYS A 46 2.73 -2.82 -38.69
N GLY A 47 1.53 -2.90 -38.13
CA GLY A 47 0.26 -3.05 -38.88
C GLY A 47 -0.11 -4.51 -39.15
N ASN A 48 -1.10 -4.71 -40.02
CA ASN A 48 -1.54 -6.06 -40.35
C ASN A 48 -0.54 -6.76 -41.28
N VAL A 49 -0.13 -7.97 -40.89
CA VAL A 49 0.77 -8.83 -41.67
C VAL A 49 -0.05 -9.96 -42.28
N GLY A 50 -0.13 -10.01 -43.60
CA GLY A 50 -0.83 -11.07 -44.30
C GLY A 50 -0.10 -12.41 -44.22
N VAL A 51 1.20 -12.42 -44.47
CA VAL A 51 2.08 -13.59 -44.38
C VAL A 51 3.47 -13.12 -43.94
N LEU A 52 4.11 -13.88 -43.07
CA LEU A 52 5.50 -13.68 -42.69
C LEU A 52 6.38 -14.74 -43.34
N VAL A 53 7.35 -14.32 -44.12
CA VAL A 53 8.31 -15.18 -44.80
C VAL A 53 9.68 -15.01 -44.12
N LEU A 54 10.28 -16.11 -43.71
CA LEU A 54 11.56 -16.15 -43.01
C LEU A 54 12.59 -16.93 -43.86
N ASP A 55 13.74 -16.34 -44.13
CA ASP A 55 14.82 -16.95 -44.88
C ASP A 55 15.65 -17.85 -43.98
N ALA A 56 15.30 -19.13 -43.88
CA ALA A 56 15.94 -20.10 -43.02
C ALA A 56 17.28 -20.61 -43.56
N ASP A 57 17.65 -20.33 -44.82
CA ASP A 57 18.95 -20.61 -45.32
C ASP A 57 20.02 -19.61 -44.83
N MET A 58 19.60 -18.41 -44.44
CA MET A 58 20.51 -17.45 -43.80
C MET A 58 20.89 -17.89 -42.37
N ASP A 59 19.90 -18.17 -41.53
CA ASP A 59 20.07 -18.69 -40.18
C ASP A 59 18.80 -19.42 -39.71
N ARG A 60 18.87 -20.74 -39.72
CA ARG A 60 17.74 -21.61 -39.38
C ARG A 60 17.30 -21.42 -37.91
N SER A 61 18.27 -21.41 -36.99
CA SER A 61 18.00 -21.33 -35.56
C SER A 61 17.34 -19.99 -35.24
N LEU A 62 17.84 -18.92 -35.81
CA LEU A 62 17.24 -17.58 -35.68
C LEU A 62 15.79 -17.55 -36.20
N CYS A 63 15.53 -18.13 -37.36
CA CYS A 63 14.20 -18.14 -37.94
C CYS A 63 13.18 -18.94 -37.11
N LEU A 64 13.59 -20.09 -36.57
CA LEU A 64 12.75 -20.89 -35.67
C LEU A 64 12.43 -20.12 -34.39
N ARG A 65 13.43 -19.49 -33.80
CA ARG A 65 13.26 -18.65 -32.61
C ARG A 65 12.36 -17.45 -32.88
N LEU A 66 12.53 -16.76 -34.02
CA LEU A 66 11.65 -15.68 -34.47
C LEU A 66 10.20 -16.16 -34.59
N ALA A 67 9.97 -17.32 -35.21
CA ALA A 67 8.62 -17.89 -35.37
C ALA A 67 7.95 -18.14 -34.02
N LYS A 68 8.69 -18.68 -33.02
CA LYS A 68 8.16 -18.82 -31.65
C LYS A 68 7.83 -17.46 -31.01
N HIS A 69 8.76 -16.50 -31.11
CA HIS A 69 8.53 -15.16 -30.56
C HIS A 69 7.33 -14.48 -31.18
N VAL A 70 7.13 -14.54 -32.51
CA VAL A 70 5.95 -14.00 -33.17
C VAL A 70 4.68 -14.60 -32.58
N ARG A 71 4.62 -15.94 -32.52
CA ARG A 71 3.45 -16.69 -32.04
C ARG A 71 3.12 -16.39 -30.57
N LEU A 72 4.13 -16.19 -29.72
CA LEU A 72 3.95 -15.91 -28.29
C LEU A 72 3.79 -14.42 -27.97
N SER A 73 4.03 -13.52 -28.94
CA SER A 73 3.88 -12.07 -28.74
C SER A 73 2.47 -11.58 -29.07
N VAL A 74 1.42 -12.33 -28.73
CA VAL A 74 0.01 -11.99 -29.04
C VAL A 74 -0.38 -10.64 -28.44
N GLU A 75 0.05 -10.33 -27.23
CA GLU A 75 -0.23 -9.08 -26.53
C GLU A 75 0.32 -7.85 -27.29
N SER A 76 1.54 -7.99 -27.86
CA SER A 76 2.24 -6.89 -28.55
C SER A 76 1.95 -6.81 -30.04
N LEU A 77 1.71 -7.94 -30.69
CA LEU A 77 1.51 -8.05 -32.15
C LEU A 77 0.03 -8.24 -32.54
N GLY A 78 -0.85 -8.50 -31.59
CA GLY A 78 -2.27 -8.74 -31.85
C GLY A 78 -2.49 -9.89 -32.84
N THR A 79 -3.36 -9.66 -33.83
CA THR A 79 -3.69 -10.65 -34.87
C THR A 79 -2.50 -11.01 -35.77
N THR A 80 -1.48 -10.17 -35.86
CA THR A 80 -0.23 -10.47 -36.58
C THR A 80 0.47 -11.71 -36.01
N ALA A 81 0.38 -11.97 -34.70
CA ALA A 81 0.91 -13.18 -34.11
C ALA A 81 0.30 -14.48 -34.66
N LEU A 82 -0.88 -14.42 -35.26
CA LEU A 82 -1.60 -15.55 -35.83
C LEU A 82 -1.38 -15.72 -37.34
N CYS A 83 -0.67 -14.79 -38.02
CA CYS A 83 -0.47 -14.82 -39.49
C CYS A 83 0.24 -16.12 -39.91
N PRO A 84 0.08 -16.58 -41.16
CA PRO A 84 0.88 -17.66 -41.70
C PRO A 84 2.37 -17.32 -41.66
N ILE A 85 3.20 -18.28 -41.24
CA ILE A 85 4.66 -18.16 -41.28
C ILE A 85 5.22 -19.18 -42.27
N ILE A 86 6.01 -18.73 -43.22
CA ILE A 86 6.65 -19.59 -44.21
C ILE A 86 8.17 -19.52 -44.01
N LEU A 87 8.78 -20.66 -43.80
CA LEU A 87 10.23 -20.82 -43.72
C LEU A 87 10.74 -21.23 -45.11
N ILE A 88 11.57 -20.38 -45.72
CA ILE A 88 12.20 -20.68 -47.01
C ILE A 88 13.52 -21.39 -46.76
N THR A 89 13.68 -22.57 -47.41
CA THR A 89 14.95 -23.32 -47.34
C THR A 89 15.10 -24.25 -48.55
N GLU A 90 16.32 -24.36 -49.05
CA GLU A 90 16.70 -25.33 -50.07
C GLU A 90 17.11 -26.68 -49.50
N LEU A 91 17.24 -26.76 -48.14
CA LEU A 91 17.51 -28.02 -47.44
C LEU A 91 16.38 -29.01 -47.62
N ASN A 92 16.69 -30.29 -47.79
CA ASN A 92 15.65 -31.31 -47.75
C ASN A 92 15.03 -31.41 -46.33
N PRO A 93 13.75 -31.84 -46.20
CA PRO A 93 13.06 -31.85 -44.89
C PRO A 93 13.79 -32.64 -43.79
N ARG A 94 14.47 -33.73 -44.15
CA ARG A 94 15.24 -34.52 -43.15
C ARG A 94 16.42 -33.73 -42.64
N SER A 95 17.20 -33.09 -43.51
CA SER A 95 18.34 -32.24 -43.12
C SER A 95 17.86 -31.00 -42.35
N PHE A 96 16.73 -30.45 -42.73
CA PHE A 96 16.15 -29.32 -41.99
C PHE A 96 15.70 -29.68 -40.58
N LEU A 97 15.17 -30.89 -40.36
CA LEU A 97 14.71 -31.37 -39.05
C LEU A 97 15.86 -31.98 -38.21
N HIS A 98 17.00 -32.32 -38.84
CA HIS A 98 18.14 -32.86 -38.08
C HIS A 98 18.82 -31.77 -37.25
N PRO A 99 18.92 -32.00 -35.96
CA PRO A 99 19.47 -31.00 -35.07
C PRO A 99 21.01 -30.92 -35.18
N HIS A 100 21.50 -29.76 -35.54
CA HIS A 100 22.87 -29.35 -35.29
C HIS A 100 22.84 -28.18 -34.31
N GLY A 101 23.06 -28.46 -33.03
CA GLY A 101 23.03 -27.43 -32.00
C GLY A 101 21.71 -27.37 -31.19
N TYR A 102 21.58 -26.44 -30.34
CA TYR A 102 20.47 -26.26 -29.40
C TYR A 102 19.05 -26.41 -30.05
N HIS A 103 18.25 -27.35 -29.52
CA HIS A 103 17.13 -28.00 -30.22
C HIS A 103 15.74 -27.52 -29.90
N ASP A 104 15.59 -26.51 -29.08
CA ASP A 104 14.34 -26.21 -28.38
C ASP A 104 13.26 -25.58 -29.24
N ASP A 105 13.59 -25.08 -30.45
CA ASP A 105 12.64 -24.32 -31.27
C ASP A 105 12.11 -25.08 -32.51
N VAL A 106 12.58 -26.31 -32.74
CA VAL A 106 12.14 -27.14 -33.91
C VAL A 106 10.68 -27.55 -33.81
N ASP A 107 10.14 -27.63 -32.61
CA ASP A 107 8.77 -27.98 -32.32
C ASP A 107 7.75 -27.00 -32.95
N VAL A 108 8.14 -25.74 -33.21
CA VAL A 108 7.30 -24.75 -33.90
C VAL A 108 6.87 -25.23 -35.29
N LEU A 109 7.66 -26.09 -35.94
CA LEU A 109 7.34 -26.67 -37.25
C LEU A 109 6.16 -27.65 -37.22
N SER A 110 5.84 -28.20 -36.05
CA SER A 110 4.68 -29.07 -35.85
C SER A 110 3.38 -28.32 -35.62
N THR A 111 3.45 -26.98 -35.56
CA THR A 111 2.32 -26.13 -35.20
C THR A 111 1.52 -25.70 -36.41
N GLU A 112 0.24 -25.39 -36.20
CA GLU A 112 -0.66 -24.89 -37.25
C GLU A 112 -0.18 -23.52 -37.75
N GLY A 113 -0.30 -23.29 -39.05
CA GLY A 113 0.04 -22.02 -39.69
C GLY A 113 1.54 -21.77 -39.89
N VAL A 114 2.41 -22.77 -39.66
CA VAL A 114 3.83 -22.74 -40.01
C VAL A 114 4.06 -23.70 -41.19
N TYR A 115 4.71 -23.19 -42.23
CA TYR A 115 4.96 -23.89 -43.48
C TYR A 115 6.44 -23.86 -43.83
N ILE A 116 6.90 -24.88 -44.55
CA ILE A 116 8.23 -24.92 -45.15
C ILE A 116 8.08 -24.94 -46.67
N SER A 117 8.84 -24.13 -47.37
CA SER A 117 8.83 -24.08 -48.83
C SER A 117 10.22 -23.86 -49.39
N ARG A 118 10.45 -24.29 -50.64
CA ARG A 118 11.58 -23.82 -51.43
C ARG A 118 11.22 -22.47 -52.05
N LEU A 119 12.25 -21.69 -52.35
CA LEU A 119 12.04 -20.39 -52.99
C LEU A 119 11.26 -20.53 -54.33
N ALA A 120 11.60 -21.51 -55.15
CA ALA A 120 10.96 -21.78 -56.44
C ALA A 120 9.48 -22.19 -56.29
N GLU A 121 9.04 -22.68 -55.15
CA GLU A 121 7.68 -23.15 -54.87
C GLU A 121 6.83 -22.12 -54.13
N LEU A 122 7.43 -21.02 -53.64
CA LEU A 122 6.77 -20.03 -52.77
C LEU A 122 5.46 -19.51 -53.36
N GLY A 123 5.44 -19.08 -54.64
CA GLY A 123 4.23 -18.59 -55.29
C GLY A 123 3.12 -19.62 -55.38
N THR A 124 3.45 -20.91 -55.43
CA THR A 124 2.50 -22.02 -55.48
C THR A 124 1.93 -22.36 -54.09
N VAL A 125 2.75 -22.25 -53.05
CA VAL A 125 2.38 -22.59 -51.66
C VAL A 125 1.58 -21.47 -50.99
N LEU A 126 1.90 -20.23 -51.30
CA LEU A 126 1.33 -19.04 -50.66
C LEU A 126 -0.22 -19.01 -50.63
N PRO A 127 -0.98 -19.37 -51.70
CA PRO A 127 -2.44 -19.36 -51.68
C PRO A 127 -3.06 -20.37 -50.69
N PHE A 128 -2.30 -21.36 -50.25
CA PHE A 128 -2.75 -22.39 -49.33
C PHE A 128 -2.40 -22.09 -47.88
N CYS A 129 -1.57 -21.11 -47.61
CA CYS A 129 -1.15 -20.71 -46.28
C CYS A 129 -2.32 -20.00 -45.56
N LYS A 130 -2.67 -20.48 -44.37
CA LYS A 130 -3.76 -19.94 -43.59
C LYS A 130 -3.25 -19.53 -42.21
N PRO A 131 -3.82 -18.44 -41.66
CA PRO A 131 -3.53 -18.06 -40.27
C PRO A 131 -4.07 -19.11 -39.30
N ILE A 132 -3.50 -19.16 -38.10
CA ILE A 132 -4.09 -19.94 -37.00
C ILE A 132 -5.42 -19.27 -36.62
N LYS A 133 -6.46 -20.07 -36.56
CA LYS A 133 -7.74 -19.59 -36.01
C LYS A 133 -7.62 -19.42 -34.51
N PRO A 134 -8.20 -18.34 -33.91
CA PRO A 134 -8.12 -18.12 -32.45
C PRO A 134 -8.54 -19.33 -31.62
N GLU A 135 -9.61 -20.03 -32.03
CA GLU A 135 -10.10 -21.24 -31.34
C GLU A 135 -9.11 -22.42 -31.37
N ASN A 136 -8.19 -22.43 -32.34
CA ASN A 136 -7.19 -23.48 -32.50
C ASN A 136 -5.83 -23.14 -31.84
N TYR A 137 -5.65 -21.92 -31.34
CA TYR A 137 -4.34 -21.45 -30.86
C TYR A 137 -3.75 -22.35 -29.78
N VAL A 138 -4.56 -22.74 -28.79
CA VAL A 138 -4.10 -23.64 -27.71
C VAL A 138 -3.77 -25.02 -28.26
N LYS A 139 -4.69 -25.65 -29.01
CA LYS A 139 -4.53 -27.00 -29.52
C LYS A 139 -3.54 -27.10 -30.69
N GLY A 140 -3.56 -26.10 -31.58
CA GLY A 140 -2.76 -26.06 -32.81
C GLY A 140 -1.34 -25.54 -32.59
N PHE A 141 -1.11 -24.79 -31.50
CA PHE A 141 0.20 -24.18 -31.22
C PHE A 141 0.68 -24.47 -29.79
N LEU A 142 0.05 -23.90 -28.74
CA LEU A 142 0.60 -23.95 -27.38
C LEU A 142 0.86 -25.39 -26.88
N ASN A 143 -0.05 -26.32 -27.15
CA ASN A 143 0.10 -27.72 -26.74
C ASN A 143 1.13 -28.50 -27.55
N ARG A 144 1.72 -27.87 -28.56
CA ARG A 144 2.69 -28.52 -29.48
C ARG A 144 4.10 -28.00 -29.33
N ILE A 145 4.29 -26.94 -28.54
CA ILE A 145 5.60 -26.37 -28.26
C ILE A 145 5.99 -26.57 -26.82
N GLN A 146 7.29 -26.55 -26.57
CA GLN A 146 7.87 -26.47 -25.25
C GLN A 146 8.81 -25.27 -25.20
N VAL A 147 8.73 -24.52 -24.12
CA VAL A 147 9.69 -23.45 -23.81
C VAL A 147 10.27 -23.77 -22.46
N ALA A 148 11.57 -24.00 -22.42
CA ALA A 148 12.28 -24.27 -21.18
C ALA A 148 12.37 -22.99 -20.34
N ALA A 149 12.19 -23.11 -19.03
CA ALA A 149 12.50 -22.01 -18.12
C ALA A 149 14.00 -21.73 -18.20
N PRO A 150 14.45 -20.46 -18.23
CA PRO A 150 15.85 -20.12 -18.12
C PRO A 150 16.46 -20.74 -16.85
N ASP A 151 17.67 -21.30 -16.95
CA ASP A 151 18.38 -21.96 -15.82
C ASP A 151 18.61 -21.00 -14.64
N GLU A 152 18.67 -19.71 -14.90
CA GLU A 152 18.84 -18.64 -13.92
C GLU A 152 17.56 -18.30 -13.13
N LEU A 153 16.39 -18.74 -13.60
CA LEU A 153 15.12 -18.53 -12.94
C LEU A 153 14.78 -19.73 -12.05
N GLY A 154 15.20 -19.70 -10.80
CA GLY A 154 14.65 -20.60 -9.78
C GLY A 154 13.12 -20.49 -9.73
N GLY A 155 12.42 -21.55 -9.30
CA GLY A 155 10.95 -21.55 -9.24
C GLY A 155 10.33 -20.38 -8.45
N HIS A 156 11.06 -19.85 -7.48
CA HIS A 156 10.66 -18.66 -6.70
C HIS A 156 10.75 -17.36 -7.52
N ASP A 157 11.79 -17.17 -8.29
CA ASP A 157 11.98 -15.98 -9.12
C ASP A 157 10.90 -15.88 -10.18
N LEU A 158 10.56 -17.01 -10.82
CA LEU A 158 9.49 -17.08 -11.79
C LEU A 158 8.13 -16.72 -11.20
N ALA A 159 7.82 -17.22 -10.00
CA ALA A 159 6.56 -16.92 -9.32
C ALA A 159 6.47 -15.42 -8.98
N ASN A 160 7.55 -14.81 -8.53
CA ASN A 160 7.60 -13.37 -8.26
C ASN A 160 7.40 -12.54 -9.53
N GLN A 161 8.14 -12.84 -10.61
CA GLN A 161 8.00 -12.14 -11.89
C GLN A 161 6.59 -12.28 -12.46
N TRP A 162 6.02 -13.47 -12.40
CA TRP A 162 4.64 -13.71 -12.82
C TRP A 162 3.65 -12.87 -12.01
N GLY A 163 3.70 -12.95 -10.68
CA GLY A 163 2.79 -12.23 -9.80
C GLY A 163 2.88 -10.72 -10.00
N ALA A 164 4.09 -10.18 -10.11
CA ALA A 164 4.32 -8.76 -10.39
C ALA A 164 3.73 -8.35 -11.74
N SER A 165 3.92 -9.17 -12.80
CA SER A 165 3.40 -8.88 -14.15
C SER A 165 1.87 -8.92 -14.18
N VAL A 166 1.23 -9.85 -13.45
CA VAL A 166 -0.23 -9.92 -13.33
C VAL A 166 -0.78 -8.68 -12.62
N MET A 167 -0.20 -8.33 -11.47
CA MET A 167 -0.61 -7.15 -10.72
C MET A 167 -0.45 -5.86 -11.54
N TYR A 168 0.72 -5.70 -12.18
CA TYR A 168 0.99 -4.55 -13.04
C TYR A 168 -0.04 -4.41 -14.14
N ARG A 169 -0.31 -5.49 -14.88
CA ARG A 169 -1.28 -5.50 -15.97
C ARG A 169 -2.69 -5.09 -15.51
N LEU A 170 -3.14 -5.59 -14.36
CA LEU A 170 -4.46 -5.30 -13.82
C LEU A 170 -4.58 -3.86 -13.29
N ALA A 171 -3.48 -3.30 -12.80
CA ALA A 171 -3.46 -1.95 -12.25
C ALA A 171 -3.32 -0.87 -13.33
N CYS A 172 -2.42 -1.08 -14.30
CA CYS A 172 -1.95 -0.04 -15.20
C CYS A 172 -2.42 -0.19 -16.66
N GLY A 173 -3.28 -1.18 -16.97
CA GLY A 173 -3.82 -1.36 -18.33
C GLY A 173 -2.82 -1.72 -19.41
N GLY A 174 -1.54 -1.89 -19.10
CA GLY A 174 -0.53 -2.46 -20.00
C GLY A 174 0.42 -1.50 -20.72
N GLU A 175 0.27 -0.20 -20.66
CA GLU A 175 1.25 0.74 -21.22
C GLU A 175 2.23 1.23 -20.16
N ILE A 176 3.52 0.91 -20.37
CA ILE A 176 4.64 1.43 -19.57
C ILE A 176 5.31 2.53 -20.38
N GLU A 177 5.48 3.71 -19.83
CA GLU A 177 6.38 4.70 -20.42
C GLU A 177 7.80 4.13 -20.43
N ARG A 178 8.42 4.10 -21.61
CA ARG A 178 9.72 3.46 -21.83
C ARG A 178 10.78 4.06 -20.89
N GLY A 179 11.32 3.24 -20.03
CA GLY A 179 12.46 3.57 -19.16
C GLY A 179 12.15 3.82 -17.70
N GLU A 180 10.88 3.96 -17.30
CA GLU A 180 10.53 4.13 -15.88
C GLU A 180 10.53 2.81 -15.10
N TYR A 181 10.22 1.68 -15.77
CA TYR A 181 10.10 0.36 -15.14
C TYR A 181 10.89 -0.71 -15.88
N PRO A 182 12.22 -0.69 -15.80
CA PRO A 182 13.09 -1.51 -16.65
C PRO A 182 12.92 -3.02 -16.42
N GLU A 183 12.67 -3.45 -15.19
CA GLU A 183 12.53 -4.89 -14.89
C GLU A 183 11.22 -5.44 -15.46
N MET A 184 10.13 -4.70 -15.38
CA MET A 184 8.84 -5.09 -15.97
C MET A 184 8.91 -5.18 -17.49
N GLU A 185 9.66 -4.27 -18.15
CA GLU A 185 9.93 -4.36 -19.57
C GLU A 185 10.68 -5.64 -19.95
N LEU A 186 11.69 -6.02 -19.15
CA LEU A 186 12.45 -7.24 -19.36
C LEU A 186 11.57 -8.48 -19.24
N ILE A 187 10.78 -8.56 -18.16
CA ILE A 187 9.87 -9.67 -17.88
C ILE A 187 8.89 -9.90 -19.05
N LYS A 188 8.28 -8.83 -19.58
CA LYS A 188 7.34 -8.92 -20.70
C LYS A 188 7.97 -9.42 -22.00
N LYS A 189 9.26 -9.20 -22.21
CA LYS A 189 9.99 -9.56 -23.41
C LYS A 189 10.52 -11.00 -23.41
N ASP A 190 10.64 -11.60 -22.23
CA ASP A 190 11.13 -12.97 -22.05
C ASP A 190 10.21 -14.00 -22.72
N LEU A 191 10.78 -14.95 -23.47
CA LEU A 191 10.01 -15.94 -24.22
C LEU A 191 9.26 -16.90 -23.28
N TYR A 192 9.88 -17.30 -22.18
CA TYR A 192 9.25 -18.20 -21.23
C TYR A 192 8.07 -17.51 -20.52
N MET A 193 8.22 -16.26 -20.16
CA MET A 193 7.12 -15.48 -19.57
C MET A 193 5.96 -15.30 -20.56
N LYS A 194 6.25 -15.05 -21.83
CA LYS A 194 5.21 -15.01 -22.90
C LYS A 194 4.50 -16.36 -23.05
N TYR A 195 5.24 -17.47 -22.99
CA TYR A 195 4.66 -18.82 -23.05
C TYR A 195 3.76 -19.11 -21.83
N VAL A 196 4.20 -18.75 -20.64
CA VAL A 196 3.40 -18.91 -19.42
C VAL A 196 2.14 -18.04 -19.48
N ASN A 197 2.27 -16.80 -19.91
CA ASN A 197 1.14 -15.88 -20.14
C ASN A 197 0.11 -16.49 -21.10
N ALA A 198 0.56 -16.92 -22.26
CA ALA A 198 -0.33 -17.52 -23.27
C ALA A 198 -0.98 -18.83 -22.78
N SER A 199 -0.31 -19.59 -21.90
CA SER A 199 -0.81 -20.85 -21.37
C SER A 199 -1.82 -20.70 -20.22
N THR A 200 -1.82 -19.57 -19.54
CA THR A 200 -2.67 -19.31 -18.37
C THR A 200 -3.85 -18.41 -18.66
N GLN A 201 -3.83 -17.70 -19.78
CA GLN A 201 -4.86 -16.72 -20.14
C GLN A 201 -5.64 -17.15 -21.39
N ASP A 202 -6.87 -16.66 -21.50
CA ASP A 202 -7.65 -16.83 -22.71
C ASP A 202 -7.09 -15.97 -23.85
N LEU A 203 -6.94 -16.58 -25.03
CA LEU A 203 -6.41 -15.90 -26.22
C LEU A 203 -7.24 -14.67 -26.60
N GLN A 204 -8.56 -14.74 -26.46
CA GLN A 204 -9.44 -13.61 -26.77
C GLN A 204 -9.10 -12.42 -25.88
N THR A 205 -8.90 -12.67 -24.60
CA THR A 205 -8.45 -11.66 -23.64
C THR A 205 -7.11 -11.04 -24.06
N LEU A 206 -6.13 -11.85 -24.48
CA LEU A 206 -4.83 -11.36 -24.95
C LEU A 206 -4.93 -10.53 -26.24
N LEU A 207 -5.76 -10.96 -27.18
CA LEU A 207 -5.97 -10.25 -28.47
C LEU A 207 -6.72 -8.93 -28.31
N PHE A 208 -7.67 -8.87 -27.39
CA PHE A 208 -8.49 -7.67 -27.17
C PHE A 208 -7.84 -6.67 -26.23
N ARG A 209 -6.90 -7.06 -25.38
CA ARG A 209 -6.24 -6.16 -24.43
C ARG A 209 -5.53 -4.99 -25.08
N GLY A 210 -4.85 -5.20 -26.19
CA GLY A 210 -4.25 -4.10 -26.95
C GLY A 210 -5.25 -3.07 -27.51
N LYS A 211 -6.57 -3.38 -27.45
CA LYS A 211 -7.67 -2.48 -27.88
C LYS A 211 -8.54 -2.01 -26.70
N VAL A 212 -8.47 -2.67 -25.56
CA VAL A 212 -9.28 -2.37 -24.35
C VAL A 212 -8.52 -1.46 -23.38
N ALA A 213 -7.22 -1.25 -23.59
CA ALA A 213 -6.43 -0.32 -22.78
C ALA A 213 -7.04 1.10 -22.68
N ASP A 214 -7.79 1.53 -23.72
CA ASP A 214 -8.48 2.83 -23.73
C ASP A 214 -9.68 2.94 -22.75
N ASN A 215 -10.11 1.85 -22.11
CA ASN A 215 -11.30 1.82 -21.23
C ASN A 215 -11.04 1.20 -19.84
N MET A 216 -9.82 0.76 -19.53
CA MET A 216 -9.51 0.31 -18.17
C MET A 216 -9.25 1.53 -17.30
N THR A 217 -10.10 1.74 -16.31
CA THR A 217 -9.84 2.70 -15.24
C THR A 217 -8.53 2.31 -14.56
N GLU A 218 -7.56 3.20 -14.61
CA GLU A 218 -6.29 3.09 -13.88
C GLU A 218 -6.60 2.85 -12.39
N ARG A 219 -6.05 1.79 -11.84
CA ARG A 219 -6.25 1.42 -10.44
C ARG A 219 -5.02 1.84 -9.65
N SER A 220 -4.86 3.13 -9.46
CA SER A 220 -3.81 3.70 -8.63
C SER A 220 -4.25 3.83 -7.17
N ILE A 221 -3.28 3.92 -6.29
CA ILE A 221 -3.44 4.20 -4.86
C ILE A 221 -2.90 5.60 -4.62
N ASP A 222 -3.75 6.48 -4.15
CA ASP A 222 -3.31 7.80 -3.71
C ASP A 222 -2.47 7.65 -2.43
N ALA A 223 -1.20 7.97 -2.55
CA ALA A 223 -0.20 7.90 -1.49
C ALA A 223 0.45 9.27 -1.23
N GLU A 224 -0.24 10.37 -1.56
CA GLU A 224 0.32 11.72 -1.41
C GLU A 224 0.87 11.95 0.00
N GLY A 225 2.16 12.33 0.05
CA GLY A 225 2.88 12.58 1.30
C GLY A 225 3.14 11.35 2.17
N LYS A 226 2.90 10.12 1.67
CA LYS A 226 3.10 8.87 2.42
C LYS A 226 4.51 8.32 2.25
N LYS A 227 5.00 7.69 3.32
CA LYS A 227 6.28 6.97 3.35
C LYS A 227 6.01 5.47 3.42
N ILE A 228 6.55 4.72 2.46
CA ILE A 228 6.29 3.30 2.28
C ILE A 228 7.62 2.54 2.36
N LEU A 229 7.64 1.42 3.07
CA LEU A 229 8.78 0.50 3.11
C LEU A 229 8.35 -0.88 2.58
N LEU A 230 8.98 -1.29 1.48
CA LEU A 230 8.89 -2.66 0.96
C LEU A 230 10.04 -3.50 1.53
N ILE A 231 9.71 -4.61 2.19
CA ILE A 231 10.68 -5.59 2.72
C ILE A 231 10.40 -6.92 2.02
N ASP A 232 11.24 -7.26 1.05
CA ASP A 232 11.03 -8.39 0.16
C ASP A 232 12.38 -8.81 -0.45
N ASP A 233 12.87 -10.02 -0.20
CA ASP A 233 14.16 -10.51 -0.69
C ASP A 233 14.21 -10.57 -2.22
N ARG A 234 13.06 -10.58 -2.89
CA ARG A 234 12.89 -10.61 -4.36
C ARG A 234 12.21 -9.36 -4.91
N ALA A 235 12.25 -8.23 -4.20
CA ALA A 235 11.64 -6.97 -4.64
C ALA A 235 12.02 -6.59 -6.07
N GLN A 236 13.30 -6.80 -6.45
CA GLN A 236 13.84 -6.50 -7.77
C GLN A 236 13.33 -7.41 -8.90
N LYS A 237 12.52 -8.43 -8.57
CA LYS A 237 11.87 -9.30 -9.57
C LYS A 237 10.53 -8.73 -10.06
N GLY A 238 10.47 -7.41 -10.21
CA GLY A 238 9.33 -6.66 -10.73
C GLY A 238 8.36 -6.11 -9.68
N TRP A 239 8.47 -6.51 -8.40
CA TRP A 239 7.59 -6.00 -7.35
C TRP A 239 7.84 -4.53 -7.03
N GLU A 240 9.10 -4.11 -6.97
CA GLU A 240 9.47 -2.71 -6.76
C GLU A 240 8.87 -1.81 -7.84
N ASP A 241 9.08 -2.16 -9.11
CA ASP A 241 8.57 -1.41 -10.26
C ASP A 241 7.04 -1.36 -10.25
N THR A 242 6.39 -2.52 -10.04
CA THR A 242 4.93 -2.61 -10.02
C THR A 242 4.32 -1.75 -8.93
N LEU A 243 4.85 -1.83 -7.70
CA LEU A 243 4.32 -1.09 -6.57
C LEU A 243 4.58 0.41 -6.71
N LYS A 244 5.77 0.82 -7.15
CA LYS A 244 6.07 2.24 -7.41
C LYS A 244 5.13 2.86 -8.44
N ASN A 245 4.66 2.08 -9.40
CA ASN A 245 3.72 2.55 -10.41
C ASN A 245 2.26 2.61 -9.89
N ILE A 246 1.88 1.71 -8.98
CA ILE A 246 0.53 1.69 -8.41
C ILE A 246 0.34 2.79 -7.35
N PHE A 247 1.37 3.07 -6.55
CA PHE A 247 1.35 4.13 -5.56
C PHE A 247 1.70 5.47 -6.21
N VAL A 248 0.78 6.43 -6.16
CA VAL A 248 0.95 7.75 -6.79
C VAL A 248 1.14 8.82 -5.71
N GLY A 249 2.11 9.72 -5.91
CA GLY A 249 2.31 10.88 -5.03
C GLY A 249 3.02 10.58 -3.71
N TYR A 250 3.60 9.40 -3.52
CA TYR A 250 4.34 9.07 -2.30
C TYR A 250 5.55 10.00 -2.08
N ASP A 251 5.85 10.29 -0.82
CA ASP A 251 7.03 11.07 -0.43
C ASP A 251 8.30 10.20 -0.46
N VAL A 252 8.22 8.99 0.13
CA VAL A 252 9.32 8.04 0.18
C VAL A 252 8.81 6.63 -0.14
N PHE A 253 9.52 5.93 -1.04
CA PHE A 253 9.33 4.52 -1.29
C PHE A 253 10.68 3.80 -1.15
N ASP A 254 10.89 3.23 0.01
CA ASP A 254 12.13 2.53 0.34
C ASP A 254 11.99 1.02 0.13
N VAL A 255 13.10 0.37 -0.21
CA VAL A 255 13.15 -1.07 -0.44
C VAL A 255 14.29 -1.70 0.37
N ILE A 256 14.01 -2.81 1.05
CA ILE A 256 14.99 -3.69 1.66
C ILE A 256 14.88 -5.04 0.97
N SER A 257 15.88 -5.36 0.14
CA SER A 257 15.96 -6.60 -0.63
C SER A 257 17.14 -7.43 -0.14
N GLN A 258 17.02 -7.95 1.08
CA GLN A 258 18.05 -8.77 1.72
C GLN A 258 17.45 -10.10 2.18
N GLU A 259 18.05 -11.24 1.76
CA GLU A 259 17.68 -12.57 2.23
C GLU A 259 18.11 -12.77 3.69
N ILE A 260 17.17 -13.16 4.55
CA ILE A 260 17.38 -13.37 5.98
C ILE A 260 16.61 -14.61 6.48
N THR A 261 17.05 -15.21 7.56
CA THR A 261 16.28 -16.23 8.30
C THR A 261 15.87 -15.75 9.71
N GLU A 262 16.69 -14.88 10.28
CA GLU A 262 16.41 -14.20 11.56
C GLU A 262 16.48 -12.69 11.37
N PHE A 263 15.80 -11.93 12.21
CA PHE A 263 15.81 -10.46 12.13
C PHE A 263 17.22 -9.88 12.30
N GLU A 264 18.03 -10.54 13.10
CA GLU A 264 19.41 -10.18 13.41
C GLU A 264 20.38 -10.35 12.23
N ASP A 265 19.95 -11.05 11.17
CA ASP A 265 20.73 -11.19 9.93
C ASP A 265 20.75 -9.89 9.10
N TYR A 266 19.81 -8.97 9.34
CA TYR A 266 19.84 -7.65 8.70
C TYR A 266 21.05 -6.83 9.13
N SER A 267 21.57 -6.02 8.20
CA SER A 267 22.53 -4.97 8.54
C SER A 267 21.97 -4.06 9.63
N TYR A 268 22.85 -3.45 10.43
CA TYR A 268 22.41 -2.50 11.47
C TYR A 268 21.56 -1.36 10.89
N GLU A 269 21.92 -0.85 9.71
CA GLU A 269 21.15 0.19 9.02
C GLU A 269 19.74 -0.26 8.68
N ASN A 270 19.57 -1.48 8.12
CA ASN A 270 18.27 -2.04 7.81
C ASN A 270 17.44 -2.29 9.08
N GLN A 271 18.07 -2.78 10.16
CA GLN A 271 17.38 -2.95 11.44
C GLN A 271 16.86 -1.60 11.95
N GLN A 272 17.69 -0.54 11.92
CA GLN A 272 17.27 0.80 12.33
C GLN A 272 16.14 1.33 11.45
N LYS A 273 16.24 1.15 10.14
CA LYS A 273 15.22 1.56 9.19
C LYS A 273 13.89 0.86 9.45
N ILE A 274 13.89 -0.44 9.71
CA ILE A 274 12.68 -1.21 10.01
C ILE A 274 12.08 -0.81 11.36
N LEU A 275 12.90 -0.67 12.41
CA LEU A 275 12.40 -0.47 13.77
C LEU A 275 12.09 0.99 14.09
N PHE A 276 12.84 1.94 13.54
CA PHE A 276 12.75 3.35 13.92
C PHE A 276 12.46 4.28 12.75
N GLY A 277 12.38 3.74 11.51
CA GLY A 277 11.91 4.52 10.36
C GLY A 277 10.44 4.93 10.53
N GLU A 278 10.14 6.14 10.09
CA GLU A 278 8.80 6.74 10.12
C GLU A 278 8.05 6.41 8.83
N TYR A 279 7.55 5.18 8.70
CA TYR A 279 6.77 4.75 7.55
C TYR A 279 5.29 4.65 7.89
N ASP A 280 4.45 5.14 6.96
CA ASP A 280 2.99 5.02 7.05
C ASP A 280 2.53 3.60 6.73
N LEU A 281 3.28 2.88 5.87
CA LEU A 281 2.95 1.53 5.44
C LEU A 281 4.20 0.67 5.29
N TYR A 282 4.14 -0.54 5.83
CA TYR A 282 5.11 -1.60 5.60
C TYR A 282 4.48 -2.68 4.72
N LEU A 283 5.10 -2.96 3.58
CA LEU A 283 4.79 -4.11 2.73
C LEU A 283 5.84 -5.17 3.01
N LEU A 284 5.44 -6.31 3.58
CA LEU A 284 6.37 -7.29 4.15
C LEU A 284 6.15 -8.67 3.55
N ASP A 285 7.16 -9.22 2.89
CA ASP A 285 7.09 -10.61 2.45
C ASP A 285 7.10 -11.57 3.65
N LEU A 286 6.32 -12.61 3.55
CA LEU A 286 6.24 -13.67 4.56
C LEU A 286 7.53 -14.50 4.58
N ARG A 287 8.17 -14.70 3.43
CA ARG A 287 9.34 -15.55 3.25
C ARG A 287 10.52 -14.72 2.75
N LEU A 288 11.38 -14.33 3.66
CA LEU A 288 12.60 -13.57 3.37
C LEU A 288 13.86 -14.45 3.33
N GLY A 289 13.73 -15.75 3.63
CA GLY A 289 14.82 -16.72 3.68
C GLY A 289 14.99 -17.55 2.41
N GLY A 290 14.26 -17.22 1.35
CA GLY A 290 14.35 -17.93 0.08
C GLY A 290 14.14 -19.46 0.20
N SER A 291 15.02 -20.24 -0.41
CA SER A 291 14.93 -21.73 -0.39
C SER A 291 15.11 -22.35 1.00
N LYS A 292 15.72 -21.66 1.95
CA LYS A 292 15.90 -22.15 3.33
C LYS A 292 14.57 -22.32 4.07
N GLU A 293 13.52 -21.65 3.61
CA GLU A 293 12.19 -21.68 4.22
C GLU A 293 11.19 -22.63 3.54
N GLU A 294 11.61 -23.41 2.55
CA GLU A 294 10.75 -24.37 1.83
C GLU A 294 10.13 -25.43 2.75
N TYR A 295 10.86 -25.82 3.78
CA TYR A 295 10.44 -26.86 4.74
C TYR A 295 9.79 -26.32 6.01
N ILE A 296 9.52 -25.02 6.09
CA ILE A 296 8.81 -24.43 7.22
C ILE A 296 7.31 -24.69 7.08
N PHE A 297 6.71 -25.28 8.12
CA PHE A 297 5.30 -25.66 8.14
C PHE A 297 4.44 -24.74 9.02
N ARG A 298 5.05 -24.06 9.99
CA ARG A 298 4.33 -23.16 10.90
C ARG A 298 4.51 -21.72 10.44
N THR A 299 3.39 -20.98 10.41
CA THR A 299 3.39 -19.59 9.95
C THR A 299 4.29 -18.70 10.82
N GLU A 300 4.30 -18.93 12.14
CA GLU A 300 5.09 -18.17 13.10
C GLU A 300 6.61 -18.31 12.95
N ASP A 301 7.08 -19.36 12.26
CA ASP A 301 8.50 -19.65 12.08
C ASP A 301 9.10 -18.97 10.83
N PHE A 302 8.25 -18.42 9.95
CA PHE A 302 8.74 -17.67 8.79
C PHE A 302 9.46 -16.39 9.20
N SER A 303 10.52 -16.05 8.47
CA SER A 303 11.32 -14.84 8.70
C SER A 303 10.48 -13.55 8.70
N GLY A 304 9.54 -13.42 7.75
CA GLY A 304 8.64 -12.26 7.72
C GLY A 304 7.76 -12.14 8.96
N MET A 305 7.33 -13.26 9.58
CA MET A 305 6.60 -13.22 10.85
C MET A 305 7.46 -12.75 12.01
N LYS A 306 8.75 -13.11 12.01
CA LYS A 306 9.71 -12.63 13.02
C LYS A 306 9.92 -11.12 12.88
N VAL A 307 10.04 -10.63 11.64
CA VAL A 307 10.12 -9.18 11.34
C VAL A 307 8.85 -8.46 11.77
N LEU A 308 7.66 -8.99 11.43
CA LEU A 308 6.37 -8.43 11.85
C LEU A 308 6.29 -8.28 13.37
N LYS A 309 6.66 -9.32 14.12
CA LYS A 309 6.68 -9.27 15.59
C LYS A 309 7.60 -8.18 16.12
N LYS A 310 8.79 -7.99 15.51
CA LYS A 310 9.71 -6.91 15.90
C LYS A 310 9.14 -5.53 15.62
N ILE A 311 8.54 -5.31 14.44
CA ILE A 311 7.86 -4.05 14.09
C ILE A 311 6.76 -3.73 15.10
N LYS A 312 5.90 -4.71 15.39
CA LYS A 312 4.76 -4.53 16.32
C LYS A 312 5.18 -4.44 17.79
N ALA A 313 6.30 -5.04 18.17
CA ALA A 313 6.85 -4.89 19.52
C ALA A 313 7.32 -3.45 19.79
N VAL A 314 7.84 -2.76 18.78
CA VAL A 314 8.22 -1.34 18.91
C VAL A 314 6.98 -0.46 18.92
N ASN A 315 6.07 -0.69 17.99
CA ASN A 315 4.84 0.10 17.90
C ASN A 315 3.69 -0.73 17.29
N LYS A 316 2.71 -1.09 18.11
CA LYS A 316 1.55 -1.89 17.69
C LYS A 316 0.67 -1.18 16.66
N GLY A 317 0.68 0.15 16.64
CA GLY A 317 -0.12 0.96 15.71
C GLY A 317 0.39 0.98 14.28
N ARG A 318 1.64 0.54 14.02
CA ARG A 318 2.20 0.51 12.67
C ARG A 318 1.38 -0.33 11.72
N GLN A 319 1.20 0.16 10.51
CA GLN A 319 0.38 -0.48 9.49
C GLN A 319 1.27 -1.40 8.65
N VAL A 320 0.95 -2.71 8.64
CA VAL A 320 1.74 -3.74 7.95
C VAL A 320 0.81 -4.60 7.10
N ILE A 321 1.09 -4.70 5.80
CA ILE A 321 0.44 -5.62 4.88
C ILE A 321 1.43 -6.72 4.54
N MET A 322 0.99 -7.98 4.71
CA MET A 322 1.80 -9.14 4.35
C MET A 322 1.70 -9.42 2.86
N PHE A 323 2.83 -9.50 2.18
CA PHE A 323 2.97 -9.99 0.82
C PHE A 323 3.37 -11.46 0.85
N THR A 324 2.65 -12.36 0.19
CA THR A 324 2.98 -13.78 0.28
C THR A 324 2.70 -14.56 -1.00
N ALA A 325 3.68 -15.34 -1.42
CA ALA A 325 3.53 -16.34 -2.47
C ALA A 325 2.92 -17.66 -1.95
N SER A 326 2.59 -17.75 -0.67
CA SER A 326 2.05 -18.97 -0.08
C SER A 326 0.62 -19.22 -0.54
N ASN A 327 0.37 -20.38 -1.13
CA ASN A 327 -0.96 -20.87 -1.49
C ASN A 327 -1.74 -21.47 -0.30
N LYS A 328 -1.17 -21.42 0.90
CA LYS A 328 -1.78 -21.95 2.13
C LYS A 328 -2.70 -20.90 2.75
N ALA A 329 -3.82 -20.63 2.08
CA ALA A 329 -4.81 -19.61 2.48
C ALA A 329 -5.34 -19.76 3.93
N TRP A 330 -5.30 -20.95 4.51
CA TRP A 330 -5.68 -21.16 5.92
C TRP A 330 -4.71 -20.51 6.91
N ASN A 331 -3.48 -20.23 6.51
CA ASN A 331 -2.54 -19.48 7.32
C ASN A 331 -2.91 -17.99 7.43
N PHE A 332 -3.73 -17.45 6.51
CA PHE A 332 -4.15 -16.04 6.55
C PHE A 332 -4.97 -15.70 7.80
N LYS A 333 -5.76 -16.64 8.32
CA LYS A 333 -6.42 -16.44 9.62
C LYS A 333 -5.42 -16.25 10.76
N ALA A 334 -4.28 -16.95 10.68
CA ALA A 334 -3.22 -16.76 11.67
C ALA A 334 -2.49 -15.42 11.51
N LEU A 335 -2.29 -14.96 10.27
CA LEU A 335 -1.66 -13.67 9.96
C LEU A 335 -2.53 -12.47 10.40
N LEU A 336 -3.85 -12.60 10.22
CA LEU A 336 -4.83 -11.57 10.58
C LEU A 336 -5.33 -11.70 12.02
N ASN A 337 -4.84 -12.68 12.79
CA ASN A 337 -5.13 -12.74 14.21
C ASN A 337 -4.66 -11.44 14.86
N PRO A 338 -5.46 -10.80 15.73
CA PRO A 338 -5.05 -9.61 16.47
C PRO A 338 -3.69 -9.74 17.16
N ASP A 339 -3.35 -10.97 17.60
CA ASP A 339 -2.04 -11.25 18.21
C ASP A 339 -0.87 -11.26 17.20
N ALA A 340 -1.12 -11.56 15.91
CA ALA A 340 -0.09 -11.52 14.86
C ALA A 340 0.16 -10.11 14.33
N GLY A 341 -0.84 -9.25 14.34
CA GLY A 341 -0.72 -7.81 14.11
C GLY A 341 -0.64 -7.35 12.66
N ALA A 342 -0.80 -8.21 11.65
CA ALA A 342 -0.90 -7.77 10.27
C ALA A 342 -2.24 -7.07 10.01
N ASN A 343 -2.22 -6.00 9.20
CA ASN A 343 -3.38 -5.18 8.90
C ASN A 343 -4.09 -5.58 7.59
N GLY A 344 -3.43 -6.39 6.77
CA GLY A 344 -3.93 -6.92 5.51
C GLY A 344 -2.94 -7.90 4.90
N TYR A 345 -3.31 -8.43 3.73
CA TYR A 345 -2.42 -9.30 2.96
C TYR A 345 -2.68 -9.20 1.47
N TYR A 346 -1.64 -9.51 0.69
CA TYR A 346 -1.72 -9.71 -0.75
C TYR A 346 -1.14 -11.07 -1.12
N ILE A 347 -1.83 -11.81 -1.99
CA ILE A 347 -1.35 -13.10 -2.49
C ILE A 347 -0.55 -12.84 -3.75
N LYS A 348 0.77 -13.06 -3.68
CA LYS A 348 1.63 -13.09 -4.87
C LYS A 348 1.23 -14.30 -5.72
N GLU A 349 0.65 -14.04 -6.86
CA GLU A 349 0.16 -15.10 -7.73
C GLU A 349 1.31 -15.87 -8.38
N SER A 350 1.07 -17.13 -8.66
CA SER A 350 2.03 -18.01 -9.30
C SER A 350 1.36 -18.71 -10.48
N PRO A 351 2.08 -18.98 -11.58
CA PRO A 351 1.56 -19.71 -12.73
C PRO A 351 1.00 -21.08 -12.36
N SER A 352 1.58 -21.71 -11.34
CA SER A 352 1.16 -23.04 -10.85
C SER A 352 -0.26 -23.05 -10.24
N LEU A 353 -0.74 -21.90 -9.78
CA LEU A 353 -2.05 -21.77 -9.14
C LEU A 353 -3.20 -21.77 -10.17
N LYS A 354 -2.93 -21.42 -11.43
CA LYS A 354 -3.93 -21.32 -12.51
C LYS A 354 -5.20 -20.59 -12.06
N LEU A 355 -5.03 -19.47 -11.39
CA LEU A 355 -6.14 -18.70 -10.84
C LEU A 355 -6.92 -18.02 -11.98
N PRO A 356 -8.25 -18.04 -11.94
CA PRO A 356 -9.05 -17.33 -12.91
C PRO A 356 -8.92 -15.79 -12.72
N GLU A 357 -9.05 -15.03 -13.79
CA GLU A 357 -8.81 -13.58 -13.83
C GLU A 357 -9.64 -12.80 -12.78
N TYR A 358 -10.89 -13.20 -12.55
CA TYR A 358 -11.73 -12.57 -11.53
C TYR A 358 -11.15 -12.67 -10.11
N PHE A 359 -10.34 -13.72 -9.84
CA PHE A 359 -9.65 -13.85 -8.56
C PHE A 359 -8.52 -12.82 -8.45
N SER A 360 -7.73 -12.66 -9.51
CA SER A 360 -6.65 -11.69 -9.58
C SER A 360 -7.17 -10.26 -9.42
N GLU A 361 -8.27 -9.93 -10.08
CA GLU A 361 -8.95 -8.64 -9.92
C GLU A 361 -9.44 -8.40 -8.48
N ARG A 362 -10.02 -9.42 -7.86
CA ARG A 362 -10.47 -9.35 -6.48
C ARG A 362 -9.31 -9.21 -5.50
N ASN A 363 -8.21 -9.94 -5.73
CA ASN A 363 -6.99 -9.87 -4.93
C ASN A 363 -6.40 -8.46 -4.96
N LEU A 364 -6.28 -7.86 -6.16
CA LEU A 364 -5.84 -6.47 -6.31
C LEU A 364 -6.79 -5.47 -5.64
N SER A 365 -8.10 -5.61 -5.86
CA SER A 365 -9.11 -4.71 -5.27
C SER A 365 -9.11 -4.79 -3.74
N SER A 366 -8.92 -5.98 -3.18
CA SER A 366 -8.77 -6.17 -1.73
C SER A 366 -7.49 -5.52 -1.21
N PHE A 367 -6.39 -5.66 -1.92
CA PHE A 367 -5.12 -5.01 -1.58
C PHE A 367 -5.25 -3.48 -1.55
N ILE A 368 -5.83 -2.87 -2.58
CA ILE A 368 -6.08 -1.42 -2.63
C ILE A 368 -6.94 -0.98 -1.44
N SER A 369 -8.01 -1.72 -1.15
CA SER A 369 -8.87 -1.44 0.02
C SER A 369 -8.11 -1.54 1.34
N ASP A 370 -7.25 -2.55 1.49
CA ASP A 370 -6.45 -2.75 2.70
C ASP A 370 -5.41 -1.63 2.87
N VAL A 371 -4.76 -1.20 1.79
CA VAL A 371 -3.82 -0.06 1.82
C VAL A 371 -4.52 1.22 2.22
N ASN A 372 -5.64 1.55 1.58
CA ASN A 372 -6.41 2.75 1.92
C ASN A 372 -6.82 2.75 3.40
N ARG A 373 -7.29 1.59 3.89
CA ARG A 373 -7.60 1.41 5.31
C ARG A 373 -6.37 1.59 6.21
N CYS A 374 -5.19 1.13 5.79
CA CYS A 374 -3.94 1.34 6.52
C CYS A 374 -3.58 2.83 6.60
N PHE A 375 -3.69 3.57 5.50
CA PHE A 375 -3.45 5.01 5.49
C PHE A 375 -4.44 5.77 6.38
N GLU A 376 -5.72 5.42 6.33
CA GLU A 376 -6.73 5.98 7.23
C GLU A 376 -6.43 5.71 8.70
N ARG A 377 -5.80 4.58 9.03
CA ARG A 377 -5.46 4.16 10.38
C ARG A 377 -4.05 4.56 10.84
N GLY A 378 -3.33 5.35 10.05
CA GLY A 378 -1.98 5.83 10.39
C GLY A 378 -1.91 6.55 11.75
N TYR A 379 -3.03 7.14 12.23
CA TYR A 379 -3.13 7.75 13.55
C TYR A 379 -2.83 6.78 14.70
N LEU A 380 -3.03 5.46 14.52
CA LEU A 380 -2.73 4.45 15.53
C LEU A 380 -1.22 4.39 15.84
N THR A 381 -0.38 4.66 14.84
CA THR A 381 1.08 4.73 15.05
C THR A 381 1.41 5.87 16.02
N ARG A 382 0.84 7.05 15.82
CA ARG A 382 1.01 8.20 16.74
C ARG A 382 0.43 7.92 18.10
N TYR A 383 -0.73 7.27 18.16
CA TYR A 383 -1.36 6.89 19.42
C TYR A 383 -0.45 5.99 20.25
N TYR A 384 0.09 4.94 19.64
CA TYR A 384 0.96 4.02 20.35
C TYR A 384 2.31 4.65 20.73
N SER A 385 2.83 5.56 19.91
CA SER A 385 4.01 6.36 20.26
C SER A 385 3.77 7.18 21.53
N PHE A 386 2.60 7.80 21.65
CA PHE A 386 2.23 8.53 22.86
C PHE A 386 2.17 7.61 24.10
N ILE A 387 1.63 6.40 23.98
CA ILE A 387 1.66 5.40 25.04
C ILE A 387 3.10 5.06 25.44
N ASN A 388 3.99 4.87 24.46
CA ASN A 388 5.40 4.59 24.70
C ASN A 388 6.11 5.75 25.43
N ASP A 389 5.82 7.00 25.07
CA ASP A 389 6.39 8.17 25.72
C ASP A 389 6.01 8.24 27.21
N ILE A 390 4.75 7.97 27.53
CA ILE A 390 4.28 7.89 28.91
C ILE A 390 4.94 6.73 29.64
N SER A 391 5.03 5.56 29.01
CA SER A 391 5.71 4.39 29.58
C SER A 391 7.18 4.66 29.88
N GLY A 392 7.89 5.29 28.93
CA GLY A 392 9.27 5.71 29.12
C GLY A 392 9.44 6.68 30.29
N HIS A 393 8.53 7.65 30.40
CA HIS A 393 8.55 8.61 31.50
C HIS A 393 8.27 7.94 32.87
N ILE A 394 7.33 6.99 32.93
CA ILE A 394 7.10 6.19 34.16
C ILE A 394 8.37 5.42 34.55
N GLU A 395 9.03 4.79 33.59
CA GLU A 395 10.26 4.05 33.84
C GLU A 395 11.40 4.94 34.34
N GLU A 396 11.56 6.13 33.78
CA GLU A 396 12.52 7.14 34.27
C GLU A 396 12.24 7.55 35.72
N LEU A 397 10.97 7.71 36.11
CA LEU A 397 10.59 8.04 37.48
C LEU A 397 10.88 6.88 38.43
N ARG A 398 10.61 5.64 38.01
CA ARG A 398 10.92 4.43 38.79
C ARG A 398 12.43 4.25 39.02
N GLN A 399 13.24 4.49 37.98
CA GLN A 399 14.71 4.42 38.12
C GLN A 399 15.27 5.45 39.09
N LYS A 400 14.58 6.57 39.27
CA LYS A 400 14.93 7.61 40.25
C LYS A 400 14.31 7.39 41.62
N ASP A 401 13.63 6.25 41.82
CA ASP A 401 12.90 5.88 43.06
C ASP A 401 11.88 6.97 43.50
N ILE A 402 11.22 7.58 42.52
CA ILE A 402 10.22 8.64 42.76
C ILE A 402 8.81 8.00 42.77
N ASP A 403 8.34 7.64 43.97
CA ASP A 403 6.90 7.40 44.19
C ASP A 403 6.21 8.73 44.54
N SER A 404 5.43 9.23 43.63
CA SER A 404 4.73 10.50 43.75
C SER A 404 3.32 10.41 43.21
N PRO A 405 2.39 11.30 43.62
CA PRO A 405 1.07 11.38 43.03
C PRO A 405 1.11 11.56 41.50
N TYR A 406 2.17 12.15 40.99
CA TYR A 406 2.40 12.30 39.56
C TYR A 406 2.70 10.97 38.87
N SER A 407 3.57 10.13 39.46
CA SER A 407 3.86 8.81 38.88
C SER A 407 2.62 7.91 38.90
N ARG A 408 1.84 7.94 39.95
CA ARG A 408 0.56 7.23 40.02
C ARG A 408 -0.45 7.69 39.01
N MET A 409 -0.59 9.01 38.80
CA MET A 409 -1.41 9.57 37.71
C MET A 409 -0.98 9.07 36.34
N LEU A 410 0.33 9.06 36.05
CA LEU A 410 0.84 8.57 34.77
C LEU A 410 0.57 7.08 34.57
N GLU A 411 0.64 6.26 35.62
CA GLU A 411 0.29 4.83 35.55
C GLU A 411 -1.20 4.63 35.20
N GLU A 412 -2.09 5.41 35.80
CA GLU A 412 -3.51 5.38 35.49
C GLU A 412 -3.78 5.85 34.04
N VAL A 413 -3.13 6.93 33.62
CA VAL A 413 -3.20 7.44 32.24
C VAL A 413 -2.72 6.38 31.25
N TYR A 414 -1.57 5.75 31.52
CA TYR A 414 -1.02 4.69 30.68
C TYR A 414 -1.99 3.53 30.49
N LEU A 415 -2.57 3.02 31.59
CA LEU A 415 -3.55 1.93 31.54
C LEU A 415 -4.80 2.32 30.75
N GLN A 416 -5.31 3.52 30.97
CA GLN A 416 -6.51 4.01 30.28
C GLN A 416 -6.25 4.21 28.78
N LEU A 417 -5.07 4.73 28.40
CA LEU A 417 -4.68 4.88 27.01
C LEU A 417 -4.54 3.53 26.30
N GLN A 418 -4.03 2.50 26.98
CA GLN A 418 -3.97 1.14 26.42
C GLN A 418 -5.37 0.57 26.14
N ILE A 419 -6.31 0.78 27.07
CA ILE A 419 -7.71 0.36 26.85
C ILE A 419 -8.30 1.07 25.64
N ALA A 420 -8.13 2.38 25.56
CA ALA A 420 -8.67 3.18 24.47
C ALA A 420 -8.00 2.85 23.12
N PHE A 421 -6.69 2.61 23.11
CA PHE A 421 -5.96 2.15 21.94
C PHE A 421 -6.50 0.79 21.43
N ASN A 422 -6.66 -0.18 22.29
CA ASN A 422 -7.17 -1.50 21.90
C ASN A 422 -8.58 -1.39 21.31
N LEU A 423 -9.44 -0.52 21.88
CA LEU A 423 -10.75 -0.25 21.30
C LEU A 423 -10.66 0.45 19.94
N ALA A 424 -9.75 1.41 19.78
CA ALA A 424 -9.53 2.11 18.50
C ALA A 424 -8.98 1.16 17.43
N ASP A 425 -8.06 0.27 17.80
CA ASP A 425 -7.46 -0.69 16.89
C ASP A 425 -8.46 -1.70 16.31
N ILE A 426 -9.44 -2.17 17.09
CA ILE A 426 -10.48 -3.06 16.59
C ILE A 426 -11.68 -2.32 15.98
N SER A 427 -11.70 -0.98 16.03
CA SER A 427 -12.85 -0.19 15.57
C SER A 427 -13.04 -0.27 14.07
N SER A 428 -14.24 -0.64 13.64
CA SER A 428 -14.66 -0.75 12.24
C SER A 428 -16.06 -0.18 11.98
N THR A 429 -16.77 0.22 13.03
CA THR A 429 -18.12 0.77 12.95
C THR A 429 -18.24 2.05 13.76
N PRO A 430 -19.18 2.95 13.44
CA PRO A 430 -19.39 4.19 14.19
C PRO A 430 -19.56 3.99 15.70
N ASN A 431 -20.26 2.93 16.11
CA ASN A 431 -20.43 2.63 17.53
C ASN A 431 -19.12 2.22 18.21
N MET A 432 -18.24 1.49 17.53
CA MET A 432 -16.95 1.10 18.09
C MET A 432 -16.05 2.32 18.25
N TYR A 433 -15.98 3.21 17.26
CA TYR A 433 -15.26 4.49 17.36
C TYR A 433 -15.78 5.34 18.52
N LYS A 434 -17.08 5.37 18.71
CA LYS A 434 -17.70 6.05 19.86
C LYS A 434 -17.18 5.52 21.20
N TYR A 435 -17.09 4.20 21.38
CA TYR A 435 -16.55 3.61 22.61
C TYR A 435 -15.06 3.88 22.80
N ALA A 436 -14.28 3.81 21.72
CA ALA A 436 -12.88 4.16 21.75
C ALA A 436 -12.65 5.64 22.14
N PHE A 437 -13.47 6.54 21.59
CA PHE A 437 -13.46 7.96 21.94
C PHE A 437 -13.79 8.18 23.42
N ILE A 438 -14.85 7.56 23.95
CA ILE A 438 -15.24 7.67 25.36
C ILE A 438 -14.10 7.16 26.26
N ALA A 439 -13.47 6.04 25.90
CA ALA A 439 -12.37 5.49 26.66
C ALA A 439 -11.13 6.41 26.65
N ALA A 440 -10.84 7.06 25.53
CA ALA A 440 -9.76 8.04 25.46
C ALA A 440 -10.08 9.30 26.28
N GLU A 441 -11.31 9.79 26.21
CA GLU A 441 -11.76 10.98 26.94
C GLU A 441 -11.66 10.81 28.47
N GLN A 442 -11.76 9.58 29.00
CA GLN A 442 -11.58 9.30 30.43
C GLN A 442 -10.19 9.72 30.95
N VAL A 443 -9.18 9.82 30.10
CA VAL A 443 -7.87 10.36 30.47
C VAL A 443 -7.95 11.80 30.94
N LEU A 444 -8.84 12.60 30.36
CA LEU A 444 -9.10 13.97 30.83
C LEU A 444 -9.68 13.99 32.26
N GLU A 445 -10.51 13.02 32.61
CA GLU A 445 -11.01 12.89 33.98
C GLU A 445 -9.89 12.48 34.96
N ILE A 446 -8.97 11.62 34.54
CA ILE A 446 -7.79 11.27 35.34
C ILE A 446 -6.95 12.53 35.61
N PHE A 447 -6.66 13.34 34.59
CA PHE A 447 -5.97 14.62 34.79
C PHE A 447 -6.74 15.54 35.75
N ALA A 448 -8.05 15.69 35.53
CA ALA A 448 -8.89 16.54 36.36
C ALA A 448 -8.90 16.07 37.84
N SER A 449 -9.01 14.76 38.09
CA SER A 449 -9.09 14.22 39.44
C SER A 449 -7.77 14.30 40.22
N HIS A 450 -6.64 14.03 39.57
CA HIS A 450 -5.32 14.06 40.20
C HIS A 450 -4.76 15.47 40.41
N LEU A 451 -5.04 16.37 39.44
CA LEU A 451 -4.47 17.71 39.45
C LEU A 451 -5.32 18.76 40.16
N THR A 452 -6.58 18.45 40.52
CA THR A 452 -7.44 19.40 41.22
C THR A 452 -7.99 18.83 42.50
N GLU A 453 -8.11 19.68 43.50
CA GLU A 453 -8.83 19.40 44.74
C GLU A 453 -9.91 20.45 44.92
N VAL A 454 -11.13 20.00 45.17
CA VAL A 454 -12.29 20.87 45.37
C VAL A 454 -12.74 20.81 46.80
N ASN A 455 -12.73 21.96 47.47
CA ASN A 455 -13.37 22.14 48.74
C ASN A 455 -14.81 22.62 48.48
N GLU A 456 -15.78 21.70 48.51
CA GLU A 456 -17.20 21.99 48.23
C GLU A 456 -17.80 22.95 49.27
N ALA A 457 -17.33 22.89 50.55
CA ALA A 457 -17.83 23.76 51.60
C ALA A 457 -17.39 25.22 51.40
N GLU A 458 -16.15 25.42 51.02
CA GLU A 458 -15.57 26.75 50.76
C GLU A 458 -15.77 27.20 49.31
N LYS A 459 -16.28 26.31 48.43
CA LYS A 459 -16.43 26.55 46.99
C LYS A 459 -15.11 27.02 46.32
N LYS A 460 -14.02 26.41 46.79
CA LYS A 460 -12.67 26.69 46.30
C LYS A 460 -12.07 25.46 45.63
N MET A 461 -11.26 25.70 44.65
CA MET A 461 -10.49 24.67 43.96
C MET A 461 -9.00 25.02 44.03
N SER A 462 -8.17 24.03 44.27
CA SER A 462 -6.73 24.13 44.17
C SER A 462 -6.21 23.24 43.06
N VAL A 463 -5.14 23.68 42.37
CA VAL A 463 -4.55 22.98 41.24
C VAL A 463 -3.09 22.69 41.54
N GLY A 464 -2.65 21.49 41.17
CA GLY A 464 -1.27 21.02 41.39
C GLY A 464 -1.24 19.65 42.08
N PHE A 465 -0.05 19.25 42.48
CA PHE A 465 0.17 17.98 43.19
C PHE A 465 0.43 18.21 44.66
N ASP A 466 -0.30 17.49 45.51
CA ASP A 466 -0.13 17.47 47.00
C ASP A 466 0.08 18.85 47.64
N GLN A 467 1.16 19.00 48.41
CA GLN A 467 1.48 20.22 49.18
C GLN A 467 1.84 21.44 48.28
N ASN A 468 2.12 21.21 47.02
CA ASN A 468 2.43 22.27 46.04
C ASN A 468 1.20 22.77 45.30
N ARG A 469 -0.01 22.42 45.73
CA ARG A 469 -1.24 22.90 45.11
C ARG A 469 -1.42 24.40 45.36
N THR A 470 -1.65 25.10 44.26
CA THR A 470 -1.97 26.53 44.29
C THR A 470 -3.48 26.70 44.22
N GLN A 471 -4.04 27.53 45.12
CA GLN A 471 -5.46 27.82 45.07
C GLN A 471 -5.83 28.44 43.76
N SER A 472 -6.81 27.84 43.03
CA SER A 472 -7.29 28.38 41.80
C SER A 472 -8.10 29.64 42.05
N GLN A 473 -7.68 30.72 41.41
CA GLN A 473 -8.43 31.98 41.38
C GLN A 473 -9.45 32.02 40.25
N CYS A 474 -10.08 30.88 39.95
CA CYS A 474 -11.07 30.78 38.91
C CYS A 474 -12.49 30.95 39.47
N ARG A 475 -13.33 31.73 38.80
CA ARG A 475 -14.73 31.93 39.13
C ARG A 475 -15.58 31.72 37.90
N ARG A 476 -16.74 31.06 38.08
CA ARG A 476 -17.78 30.97 37.06
C ARG A 476 -18.80 32.09 37.25
N GLN A 477 -18.99 32.89 36.22
CA GLN A 477 -20.02 33.96 36.22
C GLN A 477 -20.66 34.02 34.82
N ASN A 478 -21.99 33.96 34.76
CA ASN A 478 -22.77 34.00 33.50
C ASN A 478 -22.31 32.96 32.48
N GLY A 479 -21.98 31.74 32.94
CA GLY A 479 -21.49 30.67 32.06
C GLY A 479 -20.02 30.72 31.69
N TYR A 480 -19.30 31.76 32.07
CA TYR A 480 -17.87 31.91 31.77
C TYR A 480 -16.99 31.64 33.00
N LEU A 481 -15.86 31.00 32.77
CA LEU A 481 -14.82 30.84 33.77
C LEU A 481 -13.82 31.99 33.64
N TYR A 482 -13.69 32.78 34.72
CA TYR A 482 -12.73 33.87 34.77
C TYR A 482 -11.59 33.53 35.71
N HIS A 483 -10.36 33.91 35.35
CA HIS A 483 -9.28 33.96 36.28
C HIS A 483 -9.53 35.13 37.25
N LEU A 484 -9.59 34.84 38.54
CA LEU A 484 -9.89 35.85 39.54
C LEU A 484 -8.64 36.50 40.10
N THR A 485 -8.69 37.82 40.22
CA THR A 485 -7.77 38.62 41.01
C THR A 485 -8.23 38.77 42.47
N SER A 486 -9.42 38.23 42.85
CA SER A 486 -9.93 38.30 44.22
C SER A 486 -10.74 37.06 44.60
N ASN A 487 -10.59 36.64 45.88
CA ASN A 487 -11.26 35.50 46.53
C ASN A 487 -12.80 35.73 46.66
N LYS A 488 -13.56 35.67 45.58
CA LYS A 488 -15.05 35.69 45.70
C LYS A 488 -15.58 34.26 45.54
N GLU A 489 -16.47 33.86 46.44
CA GLU A 489 -17.14 32.57 46.42
C GLU A 489 -17.96 32.33 45.19
N THR A 490 -17.97 31.13 44.63
CA THR A 490 -18.88 30.71 43.57
C THR A 490 -20.00 29.89 44.17
N LYS A 491 -21.21 30.07 43.70
CA LYS A 491 -22.40 29.30 44.16
C LYS A 491 -22.59 27.99 43.38
N GLU A 492 -21.79 27.71 42.38
CA GLU A 492 -21.97 26.59 41.48
C GLU A 492 -20.95 25.46 41.75
N ARG A 493 -21.36 24.23 41.47
CA ARG A 493 -20.47 23.07 41.54
C ARG A 493 -19.48 23.08 40.40
N PHE A 494 -18.20 22.71 40.66
CA PHE A 494 -17.19 22.61 39.64
C PHE A 494 -17.41 21.35 38.79
N SER A 495 -17.64 21.56 37.50
CA SER A 495 -17.72 20.47 36.50
C SER A 495 -16.31 19.98 36.13
N GLN A 496 -16.22 18.85 35.43
CA GLN A 496 -14.97 18.37 34.83
C GLN A 496 -14.32 19.45 33.95
N PHE A 497 -15.11 20.15 33.15
CA PHE A 497 -14.60 21.24 32.30
C PHE A 497 -14.02 22.40 33.13
N ASP A 498 -14.64 22.76 34.24
CA ASP A 498 -14.11 23.80 35.14
C ASP A 498 -12.76 23.39 35.72
N ARG A 499 -12.60 22.11 36.09
CA ARG A 499 -11.34 21.54 36.59
C ARG A 499 -10.25 21.58 35.51
N LEU A 500 -10.55 21.13 34.29
CA LEU A 500 -9.62 21.18 33.18
C LEU A 500 -9.27 22.62 32.81
N SER A 501 -10.22 23.53 32.83
CA SER A 501 -9.96 24.97 32.58
C SER A 501 -9.04 25.56 33.64
N ALA A 502 -9.18 25.16 34.89
CA ALA A 502 -8.28 25.60 35.96
C ALA A 502 -6.86 25.04 35.79
N ILE A 503 -6.73 23.76 35.42
CA ILE A 503 -5.45 23.15 35.07
C ILE A 503 -4.82 23.92 33.92
N TYR A 504 -5.59 24.18 32.87
CA TYR A 504 -5.14 24.93 31.72
C TYR A 504 -4.63 26.32 32.10
N LEU A 505 -5.41 27.09 32.87
CA LEU A 505 -5.05 28.45 33.25
C LEU A 505 -3.84 28.52 34.18
N GLN A 506 -3.62 27.52 35.03
CA GLN A 506 -2.57 27.57 36.06
C GLN A 506 -1.30 26.78 35.69
N LEU A 507 -1.46 25.64 35.06
CA LEU A 507 -0.33 24.77 34.73
C LEU A 507 0.05 24.88 33.25
N CYS A 508 -0.95 25.03 32.37
CA CYS A 508 -0.76 24.95 30.92
C CYS A 508 -0.85 26.33 30.25
N ARG A 509 -0.17 27.34 30.81
CA ARG A 509 -0.28 28.75 30.41
C ARG A 509 -0.04 29.04 28.92
N GLN A 510 0.52 28.07 28.23
CA GLN A 510 0.94 28.19 26.82
C GLN A 510 -0.03 27.52 25.84
N LEU A 511 -1.09 26.85 26.31
CA LEU A 511 -2.05 26.22 25.43
C LEU A 511 -2.94 27.24 24.71
N ASP A 512 -3.30 26.92 23.46
CA ASP A 512 -4.18 27.73 22.62
C ASP A 512 -5.65 27.71 23.14
N ASP A 513 -6.32 28.82 23.00
CA ASP A 513 -7.76 28.96 23.34
C ASP A 513 -8.62 28.00 22.51
N GLY A 514 -8.26 27.72 21.26
CA GLY A 514 -8.93 26.74 20.40
C GLY A 514 -8.98 25.34 21.00
N MET A 515 -7.91 24.92 21.70
CA MET A 515 -7.86 23.61 22.34
C MET A 515 -8.89 23.47 23.46
N MET A 516 -9.10 24.49 24.25
CA MET A 516 -10.12 24.46 25.30
C MET A 516 -11.54 24.42 24.74
N HIS A 517 -11.77 25.02 23.59
CA HIS A 517 -13.03 24.89 22.87
C HIS A 517 -13.29 23.46 22.42
N VAL A 518 -12.31 22.84 21.77
CA VAL A 518 -12.37 21.44 21.34
C VAL A 518 -12.60 20.53 22.53
N THR A 519 -11.83 20.71 23.62
CA THR A 519 -11.96 19.93 24.87
C THR A 519 -13.39 20.04 25.43
N ARG A 520 -13.96 21.24 25.47
CA ARG A 520 -15.31 21.43 25.96
C ARG A 520 -16.34 20.69 25.12
N GLN A 521 -16.24 20.81 23.81
CA GLN A 521 -17.16 20.13 22.91
C GLN A 521 -17.08 18.61 23.06
N MET A 522 -15.87 18.06 23.19
CA MET A 522 -15.67 16.63 23.45
C MET A 522 -16.37 16.17 24.72
N ILE A 523 -16.22 16.91 25.82
CA ILE A 523 -16.90 16.60 27.08
C ILE A 523 -18.42 16.67 26.91
N GLN A 524 -18.94 17.66 26.20
CA GLN A 524 -20.37 17.77 25.94
C GLN A 524 -20.90 16.62 25.09
N ILE A 525 -20.19 16.23 24.06
CA ILE A 525 -20.53 15.10 23.20
C ILE A 525 -20.51 13.81 24.02
N ARG A 526 -19.46 13.57 24.83
CA ARG A 526 -19.40 12.43 25.72
C ARG A 526 -20.61 12.39 26.67
N ASN A 527 -20.98 13.53 27.25
CA ASN A 527 -22.13 13.61 28.13
C ASN A 527 -23.44 13.26 27.42
N SER A 528 -23.58 13.62 26.14
CA SER A 528 -24.75 13.25 25.35
C SER A 528 -24.83 11.75 25.06
N PHE A 529 -23.72 11.06 25.03
CA PHE A 529 -23.66 9.60 24.87
C PHE A 529 -24.07 8.86 26.15
N ILE A 530 -23.65 9.37 27.30
CA ILE A 530 -23.87 8.73 28.61
C ILE A 530 -25.27 9.04 29.13
N HIS A 531 -25.74 10.26 28.87
CA HIS A 531 -27.07 10.74 29.30
C HIS A 531 -27.92 11.09 28.07
N PRO A 532 -28.58 10.11 27.44
CA PRO A 532 -29.44 10.37 26.30
C PRO A 532 -30.65 11.18 26.75
N VAL A 533 -30.52 12.50 26.82
CA VAL A 533 -31.65 13.41 26.80
C VAL A 533 -32.21 13.34 25.39
N LYS A 534 -33.52 13.33 25.22
CA LYS A 534 -34.19 13.50 23.91
C LYS A 534 -33.67 14.81 23.30
N GLN A 535 -32.62 14.70 22.52
CA GLN A 535 -32.04 15.81 21.78
C GLN A 535 -32.48 15.65 20.33
N ASP A 536 -32.99 16.72 19.75
CA ASP A 536 -33.03 16.88 18.31
C ASP A 536 -31.61 16.62 17.79
N GLU A 537 -31.48 15.85 16.71
CA GLU A 537 -30.22 15.47 16.04
C GLU A 537 -29.45 16.68 15.46
N SER A 538 -29.91 17.90 15.79
CA SER A 538 -29.24 19.13 15.39
C SER A 538 -27.91 19.28 16.14
N SER A 539 -26.84 19.44 15.38
CA SER A 539 -25.50 19.78 15.77
C SER A 539 -25.41 20.54 17.10
N GLN A 540 -24.69 19.99 18.09
CA GLN A 540 -24.26 20.77 19.25
C GLN A 540 -23.18 21.77 18.80
N THR A 541 -23.62 22.85 18.20
CA THR A 541 -22.78 23.94 17.77
C THR A 541 -22.52 24.87 18.94
N ILE A 542 -21.26 25.19 19.23
CA ILE A 542 -20.90 26.20 20.20
C ILE A 542 -20.54 27.46 19.45
N THR A 543 -21.24 28.52 19.73
CA THR A 543 -20.92 29.83 19.15
C THR A 543 -19.68 30.41 19.79
N ARG A 544 -18.93 31.26 19.08
CA ARG A 544 -17.78 32.01 19.64
C ARG A 544 -18.17 32.79 20.89
N SER A 545 -19.44 33.19 21.03
CA SER A 545 -19.98 33.85 22.21
C SER A 545 -20.09 32.94 23.44
N ASP A 546 -20.02 31.61 23.26
CA ASP A 546 -20.06 30.63 24.34
C ASP A 546 -18.66 30.27 24.88
N MET A 547 -17.67 31.10 24.61
CA MET A 547 -16.34 30.95 25.17
C MET A 547 -16.36 31.08 26.68
N TYR A 548 -15.99 30.01 27.40
CA TYR A 548 -16.13 29.92 28.86
C TYR A 548 -15.01 30.60 29.64
N TYR A 549 -14.00 31.13 28.97
CA TYR A 549 -12.98 31.88 29.67
C TYR A 549 -12.35 32.91 28.71
N ARG A 550 -11.95 34.02 29.28
CA ARG A 550 -11.07 34.97 28.65
C ARG A 550 -9.71 34.83 29.30
N LYS A 551 -8.72 34.54 28.51
CA LYS A 551 -7.34 34.59 28.92
C LYS A 551 -6.81 35.97 28.58
N GLU A 552 -6.39 36.72 29.57
CA GLU A 552 -5.45 37.82 29.34
C GLU A 552 -4.09 37.14 29.15
N VAL A 553 -3.78 36.76 27.90
CA VAL A 553 -2.50 36.20 27.54
C VAL A 553 -1.62 37.30 27.00
N ALA A 554 -0.58 37.62 27.76
CA ALA A 554 0.60 38.22 27.18
C ALA A 554 1.39 37.09 26.50
N ASP A 555 1.61 37.22 25.20
CA ASP A 555 2.66 36.67 24.36
C ASP A 555 3.34 35.36 24.85
N ALA A 556 2.66 34.26 24.84
CA ALA A 556 3.25 32.95 25.06
C ALA A 556 3.25 32.14 23.76
N GLU A 557 4.41 31.83 23.25
CA GLU A 557 4.58 30.86 22.18
C GLU A 557 4.03 29.50 22.61
N SER A 558 3.19 28.89 21.80
CA SER A 558 2.64 27.55 22.03
C SER A 558 3.75 26.51 22.01
N LEU A 559 3.82 25.65 23.01
CA LEU A 559 4.76 24.52 23.09
C LEU A 559 4.44 23.39 22.08
N PHE A 560 3.30 23.49 21.40
CA PHE A 560 2.87 22.47 20.46
C PHE A 560 3.15 22.88 19.04
N ALA A 561 3.35 21.88 18.21
CA ALA A 561 3.22 21.98 16.79
C ALA A 561 1.81 22.52 16.49
N LYS A 562 1.72 23.86 16.64
CA LYS A 562 0.55 24.68 16.29
C LYS A 562 0.02 24.27 14.93
N ASP A 563 0.92 23.82 14.08
CA ASP A 563 0.70 23.44 12.71
C ASP A 563 -0.07 22.13 12.58
N GLU A 564 0.18 21.09 13.39
CA GLU A 564 -0.57 19.81 13.27
C GLU A 564 -2.02 19.93 13.72
N MET A 565 -2.28 20.65 14.82
CA MET A 565 -3.65 20.86 15.25
C MET A 565 -4.38 21.83 14.34
N LEU A 566 -3.72 22.91 13.88
CA LEU A 566 -4.29 23.82 12.90
C LEU A 566 -4.62 23.07 11.61
N HIS A 567 -3.73 22.24 11.11
CA HIS A 567 -3.96 21.44 9.91
C HIS A 567 -5.17 20.50 10.06
N LEU A 568 -5.27 19.81 11.20
CA LEU A 568 -6.45 18.95 11.47
C LEU A 568 -7.74 19.78 11.60
N LEU A 569 -7.68 20.91 12.26
CA LEU A 569 -8.84 21.82 12.40
C LEU A 569 -9.24 22.42 11.05
N GLU A 570 -8.28 22.78 10.21
CA GLU A 570 -8.50 23.27 8.86
C GLU A 570 -9.09 22.14 7.98
N GLU A 571 -8.53 20.94 8.00
CA GLU A 571 -9.05 19.79 7.28
C GLU A 571 -10.49 19.45 7.68
N LEU A 572 -10.79 19.54 8.97
CA LEU A 572 -12.15 19.32 9.49
C LEU A 572 -13.08 20.47 9.12
N ALA A 573 -12.57 21.70 9.07
CA ALA A 573 -13.32 22.89 8.66
C ALA A 573 -13.67 22.84 7.17
N ASP A 574 -12.70 22.51 6.32
CA ASP A 574 -12.91 22.34 4.87
C ASP A 574 -13.96 21.29 4.53
N LYS A 575 -14.05 20.23 5.34
CA LYS A 575 -15.10 19.22 5.24
C LYS A 575 -16.44 19.65 5.86
N GLY A 576 -16.56 20.90 6.32
CA GLY A 576 -17.77 21.43 6.96
C GLY A 576 -18.12 20.79 8.31
N VAL A 577 -17.12 20.25 8.99
CA VAL A 577 -17.28 19.43 10.19
C VAL A 577 -17.17 20.26 11.48
N LEU A 578 -16.36 21.31 11.48
CA LEU A 578 -16.11 22.17 12.64
C LEU A 578 -16.89 23.48 12.64
N TYR A 579 -17.26 23.96 11.47
CA TYR A 579 -18.00 25.23 11.35
C TYR A 579 -19.38 24.98 10.76
N ASP A 580 -20.40 25.62 11.37
CA ASP A 580 -21.73 25.67 10.76
C ASP A 580 -21.79 26.74 9.68
N HIS A 581 -22.94 26.84 8.98
CA HIS A 581 -23.17 27.83 7.92
C HIS A 581 -23.08 29.30 8.38
N ASN A 582 -23.08 29.53 9.70
CA ASN A 582 -22.99 30.86 10.31
C ASN A 582 -21.56 31.14 10.83
N GLY A 583 -20.60 30.24 10.59
CA GLY A 583 -19.22 30.36 11.07
C GLY A 583 -19.06 30.03 12.56
N ASN A 584 -20.02 29.32 13.17
CA ASN A 584 -19.89 28.86 14.54
C ASN A 584 -19.07 27.59 14.62
N LEU A 585 -18.11 27.53 15.54
CA LEU A 585 -17.29 26.37 15.78
C LEU A 585 -18.11 25.23 16.41
N GLY A 586 -18.14 24.07 15.79
CA GLY A 586 -18.83 22.90 16.32
C GLY A 586 -18.28 21.59 15.80
N ILE A 587 -18.21 20.57 16.65
CA ILE A 587 -17.84 19.20 16.26
C ILE A 587 -19.12 18.40 16.05
N ARG A 588 -19.32 17.89 14.84
CA ARG A 588 -20.48 17.04 14.55
C ARG A 588 -20.30 15.65 15.14
N MET A 589 -21.43 15.01 15.48
CA MET A 589 -21.45 13.64 16.01
C MET A 589 -20.81 12.62 15.07
N GLU A 590 -20.94 12.82 13.76
CA GLU A 590 -20.36 11.95 12.75
C GLU A 590 -18.83 11.89 12.86
N VAL A 591 -18.19 13.00 13.24
CA VAL A 591 -16.72 13.04 13.47
C VAL A 591 -16.33 12.18 14.64
N VAL A 592 -17.05 12.29 15.75
CA VAL A 592 -16.75 11.53 16.97
C VAL A 592 -17.00 10.04 16.79
N ASN A 593 -17.95 9.69 15.91
CA ASN A 593 -18.22 8.30 15.53
C ASN A 593 -17.29 7.79 14.41
N SER A 594 -16.17 8.43 14.21
CA SER A 594 -15.18 8.08 13.19
C SER A 594 -13.76 8.08 13.77
N GLN A 595 -12.80 7.65 12.99
CA GLN A 595 -11.37 7.74 13.30
C GLN A 595 -10.92 9.18 13.62
N ARG A 596 -11.51 10.19 12.93
CA ARG A 596 -11.19 11.60 13.14
C ARG A 596 -11.47 12.06 14.56
N GLY A 597 -12.50 11.52 15.21
CA GLY A 597 -12.79 11.77 16.62
C GLY A 597 -11.67 11.25 17.53
N ILE A 598 -11.10 10.08 17.20
CA ILE A 598 -9.97 9.52 17.96
C ILE A 598 -8.71 10.37 17.75
N GLU A 599 -8.42 10.79 16.53
CA GLU A 599 -7.29 11.68 16.25
C GLU A 599 -7.42 12.99 17.04
N LEU A 600 -8.58 13.57 17.05
CA LEU A 600 -8.86 14.84 17.72
C LEU A 600 -8.68 14.73 19.24
N ILE A 601 -9.24 13.68 19.87
CA ILE A 601 -9.06 13.48 21.32
C ILE A 601 -7.60 13.19 21.65
N LEU A 602 -6.88 12.41 20.83
CA LEU A 602 -5.48 12.14 21.00
C LEU A 602 -4.64 13.42 21.03
N MET A 603 -4.88 14.35 20.10
CA MET A 603 -4.19 15.64 20.06
C MET A 603 -4.44 16.45 21.33
N VAL A 604 -5.67 16.47 21.84
CA VAL A 604 -6.00 17.14 23.11
C VAL A 604 -5.23 16.50 24.27
N LEU A 605 -5.20 15.17 24.34
CA LEU A 605 -4.51 14.43 25.41
C LEU A 605 -3.02 14.67 25.39
N MET A 606 -2.38 14.58 24.22
CA MET A 606 -0.96 14.86 24.05
C MET A 606 -0.64 16.29 24.51
N SER A 607 -1.47 17.24 24.13
CA SER A 607 -1.30 18.64 24.49
C SER A 607 -1.35 18.87 26.01
N PHE A 608 -2.30 18.28 26.70
CA PHE A 608 -2.39 18.37 28.16
C PHE A 608 -1.16 17.68 28.82
N TYR A 609 -0.81 16.49 28.35
CA TYR A 609 0.33 15.76 28.89
C TYR A 609 1.64 16.54 28.81
N GLU A 610 1.96 17.06 27.62
CA GLU A 610 3.20 17.82 27.44
C GLU A 610 3.21 19.10 28.27
N ALA A 611 2.10 19.81 28.33
CA ALA A 611 2.00 21.00 29.16
C ALA A 611 2.19 20.70 30.65
N ILE A 612 1.63 19.59 31.14
CA ILE A 612 1.81 19.12 32.53
C ILE A 612 3.28 18.72 32.75
N LYS A 613 3.88 17.99 31.81
CA LYS A 613 5.28 17.56 31.86
C LYS A 613 6.24 18.74 31.93
N ALA A 614 6.01 19.77 31.09
CA ALA A 614 6.83 20.99 31.06
C ALA A 614 6.83 21.75 32.39
N THR A 615 5.69 21.76 33.13
CA THR A 615 5.63 22.45 34.44
C THR A 615 6.46 21.78 35.54
N ARG A 616 6.90 20.54 35.33
CA ARG A 616 7.73 19.80 36.32
C ARG A 616 9.22 19.88 36.04
N GLN A 617 9.60 20.25 34.84
CA GLN A 617 11.03 20.44 34.49
C GLN A 617 11.56 21.82 34.88
N ASN A 618 10.67 22.76 35.16
CA ASN A 618 10.96 24.08 35.72
C ASN A 618 10.69 24.12 37.24
#